data_84552cca2022b701e12a2a7f3f6f41d5
#
_entry.id   84552cca2022b701e12a2a7f3f6f41d5
#
_cell.length_a   1.000
_cell.length_b   1.000
_cell.length_c   1.000
_cell.angle_alpha   90.00
_cell.angle_beta   90.00
_cell.angle_gamma   90.00
#
_symmetry.space_group_name_H-M   'P 1'
#
loop_
_entity.id
_entity.type
_entity.pdbx_description
1 polymer ?
#
loop_
_entity_poly.entity_id
_entity_poly.type
_entity_poly.pdbx_seq_one_letter_code
_entity_poly.pdbx_strand_id
1 'polypeptide(L)'
;MMDEVDSVNGVPIRLTEERWRHIVEARDELEGREEDVLDVVCAPDWITRGYRGSLVAWKGYGKRGYLAVIYKELGGVDGFVITAFFTRKPKKRGKVWPK
;
A
#
# COMPACT_ATOMS: atom_id res chain seq x y z
N MET A 1 16.33 8.46 1.20
CA MET A 1 16.40 7.21 0.42
C MET A 1 15.05 6.91 -0.21
N MET A 2 15.05 6.27 -1.35
CA MET A 2 13.81 5.89 -2.03
C MET A 2 13.80 4.38 -2.22
N ASP A 3 12.69 3.76 -1.85
CA ASP A 3 12.50 2.33 -2.03
C ASP A 3 11.44 2.08 -3.10
N GLU A 4 11.52 0.93 -3.73
CA GLU A 4 10.65 0.60 -4.84
C GLU A 4 10.39 -0.90 -4.86
N VAL A 5 9.16 -1.29 -5.17
CA VAL A 5 8.77 -2.68 -5.40
C VAL A 5 7.83 -2.72 -6.60
N ASP A 6 7.67 -3.90 -7.19
CA ASP A 6 6.68 -4.07 -8.25
C ASP A 6 5.33 -4.44 -7.65
N SER A 7 4.28 -3.82 -8.16
CA SER A 7 2.91 -4.24 -7.82
C SER A 7 2.60 -5.59 -8.46
N VAL A 8 1.44 -6.15 -8.14
CA VAL A 8 1.00 -7.42 -8.74
C VAL A 8 0.87 -7.32 -10.26
N ASN A 9 0.75 -6.11 -10.80
CA ASN A 9 0.67 -5.89 -12.24
C ASN A 9 2.04 -5.64 -12.87
N GLY A 10 3.12 -5.78 -12.10
CA GLY A 10 4.47 -5.55 -12.60
C GLY A 10 4.84 -4.09 -12.74
N VAL A 11 4.12 -3.19 -12.09
CA VAL A 11 4.36 -1.75 -12.17
C VAL A 11 5.28 -1.34 -11.01
N PRO A 12 6.38 -0.62 -11.28
CA PRO A 12 7.24 -0.13 -10.20
C PRO A 12 6.48 0.89 -9.33
N ILE A 13 6.46 0.65 -8.03
CA ILE A 13 5.79 1.54 -7.07
C ILE A 13 6.85 2.09 -6.13
N ARG A 14 7.00 3.42 -6.12
CA ARG A 14 8.03 4.10 -5.34
C ARG A 14 7.48 4.52 -3.97
N LEU A 15 8.33 4.42 -2.97
CA LEU A 15 8.09 5.00 -1.66
C LEU A 15 9.26 5.92 -1.35
N THR A 16 9.05 7.22 -1.52
CA THR A 16 10.11 8.21 -1.29
C THR A 16 10.26 8.47 0.20
N GLU A 17 11.44 8.93 0.60
CA GLU A 17 11.71 9.29 1.98
C GLU A 17 10.78 10.41 2.47
N GLU A 18 10.52 11.39 1.61
CA GLU A 18 9.60 12.47 1.96
C GLU A 18 8.18 11.95 2.19
N ARG A 19 7.70 11.08 1.30
CA ARG A 19 6.36 10.48 1.46
C ARG A 19 6.31 9.65 2.73
N TRP A 20 7.34 8.88 3.00
CA TRP A 20 7.39 8.07 4.20
C TRP A 20 7.32 8.92 5.47
N ARG A 21 8.05 10.04 5.48
CA ARG A 21 8.00 10.96 6.61
C ARG A 21 6.57 11.46 6.85
N HIS A 22 5.87 11.84 5.78
CA HIS A 22 4.47 12.28 5.91
C HIS A 22 3.57 11.19 6.44
N ILE A 23 3.76 9.95 5.99
CA ILE A 23 2.97 8.82 6.47
C ILE A 23 3.18 8.61 7.96
N VAL A 24 4.43 8.60 8.41
CA VAL A 24 4.75 8.35 9.82
C VAL A 24 4.28 9.50 10.71
N GLU A 25 4.36 10.74 10.23
CA GLU A 25 3.86 11.89 10.98
C GLU A 25 2.36 11.79 11.24
N ALA A 26 1.61 11.27 10.27
CA ALA A 26 0.18 11.09 10.43
C ALA A 26 -0.17 9.82 11.20
N ARG A 27 0.70 8.80 11.14
CA ARG A 27 0.43 7.47 11.71
C ARG A 27 1.72 6.89 12.28
N ASP A 28 2.04 7.31 13.50
CA ASP A 28 3.30 6.94 14.13
C ASP A 28 3.44 5.43 14.40
N GLU A 29 2.33 4.71 14.41
CA GLU A 29 2.39 3.24 14.55
C GLU A 29 3.11 2.57 13.36
N LEU A 30 3.32 3.29 12.27
CA LEU A 30 4.01 2.75 11.10
C LEU A 30 5.53 2.98 11.13
N GLU A 31 6.04 3.65 12.14
CA GLU A 31 7.48 3.92 12.21
C GLU A 31 8.27 2.62 12.18
N GLY A 32 9.29 2.57 11.30
CA GLY A 32 10.11 1.38 11.13
C GLY A 32 9.48 0.29 10.27
N ARG A 33 8.32 0.55 9.66
CA ARG A 33 7.59 -0.47 8.90
C ARG A 33 7.62 -0.24 7.39
N GLU A 34 8.65 0.43 6.89
CA GLU A 34 8.79 0.67 5.44
C GLU A 34 8.73 -0.63 4.65
N GLU A 35 9.45 -1.65 5.13
CA GLU A 35 9.48 -2.93 4.42
C GLU A 35 8.12 -3.62 4.43
N ASP A 36 7.36 -3.48 5.53
CA ASP A 36 6.01 -4.04 5.60
C ASP A 36 5.10 -3.37 4.58
N VAL A 37 5.20 -2.05 4.46
CA VAL A 37 4.37 -1.31 3.49
C VAL A 37 4.69 -1.76 2.07
N LEU A 38 5.97 -1.90 1.73
CA LEU A 38 6.36 -2.35 0.40
C LEU A 38 5.97 -3.80 0.16
N ASP A 39 6.04 -4.64 1.19
CA ASP A 39 5.64 -6.04 1.08
C ASP A 39 4.15 -6.17 0.77
N VAL A 40 3.32 -5.33 1.39
CA VAL A 40 1.88 -5.33 1.11
C VAL A 40 1.60 -4.97 -0.34
N VAL A 41 2.35 -4.03 -0.91
CA VAL A 41 2.17 -3.65 -2.31
C VAL A 41 2.53 -4.81 -3.23
N CYS A 42 3.64 -5.48 -2.99
CA CYS A 42 4.10 -6.52 -3.91
C CYS A 42 3.43 -7.88 -3.67
N ALA A 43 2.96 -8.16 -2.46
CA ALA A 43 2.37 -9.45 -2.11
C ALA A 43 1.13 -9.29 -1.21
N PRO A 44 0.09 -8.62 -1.70
CA PRO A 44 -1.12 -8.40 -0.91
C PRO A 44 -1.97 -9.65 -0.81
N ASP A 45 -2.86 -9.70 0.18
CA ASP A 45 -3.89 -10.73 0.24
C ASP A 45 -4.99 -10.44 -0.78
N TRP A 46 -5.36 -9.16 -0.94
CA TRP A 46 -6.26 -8.73 -2.02
C TRP A 46 -6.09 -7.22 -2.24
N ILE A 47 -6.68 -6.74 -3.34
CA ILE A 47 -6.63 -5.32 -3.72
C ILE A 47 -8.05 -4.85 -4.04
N THR A 48 -8.41 -3.66 -3.56
CA THR A 48 -9.68 -3.01 -3.88
C THR A 48 -9.42 -1.69 -4.58
N ARG A 49 -10.45 -1.16 -5.25
CA ARG A 49 -10.41 0.17 -5.83
C ARG A 49 -10.41 1.20 -4.72
N GLY A 50 -9.59 2.21 -4.88
CA GLY A 50 -9.55 3.35 -3.99
C GLY A 50 -10.13 4.59 -4.66
N TYR A 51 -9.89 5.72 -4.03
CA TYR A 51 -10.40 7.00 -4.48
C TYR A 51 -9.56 7.54 -5.64
N ARG A 52 -10.21 8.12 -6.65
CA ARG A 52 -9.56 8.79 -7.79
C ARG A 52 -8.55 7.92 -8.54
N GLY A 53 -8.92 6.68 -8.79
CA GLY A 53 -8.07 5.78 -9.56
C GLY A 53 -6.93 5.16 -8.77
N SER A 54 -6.90 5.34 -7.46
CA SER A 54 -5.92 4.65 -6.63
C SER A 54 -6.35 3.21 -6.40
N LEU A 55 -5.42 2.43 -5.87
CA LEU A 55 -5.64 1.04 -5.46
C LEU A 55 -5.31 0.92 -3.99
N VAL A 56 -5.98 0.00 -3.30
CA VAL A 56 -5.70 -0.29 -1.91
C VAL A 56 -5.31 -1.74 -1.79
N ALA A 57 -4.07 -1.99 -1.41
CA ALA A 57 -3.57 -3.34 -1.14
C ALA A 57 -3.79 -3.66 0.34
N TRP A 58 -4.30 -4.85 0.62
CA TRP A 58 -4.63 -5.29 1.97
C TRP A 58 -3.85 -6.55 2.31
N LYS A 59 -3.31 -6.60 3.53
CA LYS A 59 -2.64 -7.82 4.01
C LYS A 59 -2.87 -7.98 5.51
N GLY A 60 -3.13 -9.20 5.94
CA GLY A 60 -3.37 -9.50 7.33
C GLY A 60 -2.10 -9.46 8.17
N TYR A 61 -2.18 -8.84 9.35
CA TYR A 61 -1.08 -8.72 10.29
C TYR A 61 -1.51 -9.14 11.70
N GLY A 62 -2.24 -10.23 11.78
CA GLY A 62 -2.59 -10.85 13.06
C GLY A 62 -3.39 -9.93 13.97
N LYS A 63 -2.88 -9.69 15.17
CA LYS A 63 -3.59 -8.90 16.18
C LYS A 63 -3.78 -7.43 15.79
N ARG A 64 -2.97 -6.92 14.89
CA ARG A 64 -3.10 -5.55 14.40
C ARG A 64 -4.21 -5.40 13.36
N GLY A 65 -4.79 -6.52 12.94
CA GLY A 65 -5.81 -6.52 11.89
C GLY A 65 -5.15 -6.58 10.53
N TYR A 66 -5.35 -5.56 9.72
CA TYR A 66 -4.84 -5.52 8.35
C TYR A 66 -4.03 -4.25 8.12
N LEU A 67 -2.98 -4.39 7.34
CA LEU A 67 -2.24 -3.23 6.86
C LEU A 67 -2.76 -2.91 5.46
N ALA A 68 -3.27 -1.70 5.28
CA ALA A 68 -3.77 -1.21 4.01
C ALA A 68 -2.76 -0.22 3.46
N VAL A 69 -2.42 -0.36 2.18
CA VAL A 69 -1.51 0.56 1.51
C VAL A 69 -2.22 1.11 0.28
N ILE A 70 -2.40 2.42 0.26
CA ILE A 70 -3.02 3.12 -0.87
C ILE A 70 -1.90 3.55 -1.80
N TYR A 71 -2.00 3.16 -3.06
CA TYR A 71 -0.98 3.46 -4.05
C TYR A 71 -1.63 3.70 -5.40
N LYS A 72 -0.87 4.22 -6.34
CA LYS A 72 -1.38 4.51 -7.67
C LYS A 72 -0.40 4.02 -8.72
N GLU A 73 -0.93 3.39 -9.77
CA GLU A 73 -0.16 2.99 -10.95
C GLU A 73 -0.40 4.04 -12.03
N LEU A 74 0.68 4.48 -12.65
CA LEU A 74 0.63 5.48 -13.71
C LEU A 74 1.03 4.77 -15.02
N GLY A 75 0.01 4.35 -15.74
CA GLY A 75 0.21 3.61 -16.98
C GLY A 75 0.85 2.26 -16.76
N GLY A 76 1.72 1.70 -16.94
CA GLY A 76 2.35 0.43 -16.63
C GLY A 76 3.82 0.58 -16.28
N VAL A 77 4.29 1.83 -16.18
CA VAL A 77 5.73 2.09 -16.08
C VAL A 77 6.16 2.80 -14.81
N ASP A 78 5.22 3.31 -14.04
CA ASP A 78 5.56 4.08 -12.85
C ASP A 78 4.39 4.08 -11.88
N GLY A 79 4.67 4.36 -10.61
CA GLY A 79 3.65 4.47 -9.60
C GLY A 79 4.24 4.91 -8.27
N PHE A 80 3.39 5.13 -7.28
CA PHE A 80 3.85 5.62 -5.99
C PHE A 80 2.87 5.28 -4.89
N VAL A 81 3.41 5.15 -3.67
CA VAL A 81 2.62 4.98 -2.45
C VAL A 81 2.05 6.33 -2.05
N ILE A 82 0.76 6.37 -1.72
CA ILE A 82 0.10 7.57 -1.24
C ILE A 82 0.10 7.61 0.28
N THR A 83 -0.40 6.54 0.91
CA THR A 83 -0.41 6.43 2.36
C THR A 83 -0.62 4.98 2.77
N ALA A 84 -0.57 4.73 4.08
CA ALA A 84 -0.80 3.40 4.63
C ALA A 84 -1.38 3.53 6.02
N PHE A 85 -2.11 2.51 6.48
CA PHE A 85 -2.68 2.51 7.82
C PHE A 85 -3.06 1.10 8.24
N PHE A 86 -3.11 0.86 9.56
CA PHE A 86 -3.65 -0.37 10.09
C PHE A 86 -5.14 -0.20 10.37
N THR A 87 -5.92 -1.26 10.16
CA THR A 87 -7.34 -1.25 10.46
C THR A 87 -7.82 -2.67 10.79
N ARG A 88 -8.81 -2.78 11.67
CA ARG A 88 -9.46 -4.06 11.96
C ARG A 88 -10.70 -4.27 11.10
N LYS A 89 -11.05 -3.29 10.28
CA LYS A 89 -12.24 -3.35 9.43
C LYS A 89 -11.83 -3.20 7.96
N PRO A 90 -11.28 -4.27 7.36
CA PRO A 90 -10.83 -4.19 5.98
C PRO A 90 -12.01 -4.07 5.02
N LYS A 91 -11.76 -3.44 3.89
CA LYS A 91 -12.76 -3.29 2.85
C LYS A 91 -12.59 -4.41 1.83
N LYS A 92 -13.70 -5.04 1.46
CA LYS A 92 -13.68 -6.08 0.43
C LYS A 92 -14.50 -5.69 -0.80
N ARG A 93 -15.36 -4.70 -0.68
CA ARG A 93 -16.14 -4.20 -1.81
C ARG A 93 -15.21 -3.52 -2.80
N GLY A 94 -15.43 -3.73 -4.09
CA GLY A 94 -14.57 -3.15 -5.12
C GLY A 94 -13.29 -3.92 -5.34
N LYS A 95 -13.27 -5.20 -4.96
CA LYS A 95 -12.09 -6.04 -5.14
C LYS A 95 -11.77 -6.17 -6.63
N VAL A 96 -10.50 -5.95 -6.98
CA VAL A 96 -10.01 -6.04 -8.34
C VAL A 96 -8.92 -7.11 -8.48
N TRP A 97 -8.37 -7.60 -7.38
CA TRP A 97 -7.33 -8.63 -7.40
C TRP A 97 -7.40 -9.44 -6.11
N PRO A 98 -7.19 -10.77 -6.12
CA PRO A 98 -7.14 -11.59 -7.34
C PRO A 98 -8.51 -11.68 -8.01
N LYS A 99 -8.48 -11.96 -9.27
CA LYS A 99 -9.71 -12.08 -10.06
C LYS A 99 -10.38 -13.43 -9.92
#